data_0e2304d5708655145af6d70d021f0b43
#
_entry.id   0e2304d5708655145af6d70d021f0b43
#
_cell.length_a   1.000
_cell.length_b   1.000
_cell.length_c   1.000
_cell.angle_alpha   90.00
_cell.angle_beta   90.00
_cell.angle_gamma   90.00
#
_symmetry.space_group_name_H-M   'P 1'
#
loop_
_entity.id
_entity.type
_entity.pdbx_description
1 polymer ?
#
loop_
_entity_poly.entity_id
_entity_poly.type
_entity_poly.pdbx_seq_one_letter_code
_entity_poly.pdbx_strand_id
1 'polypeptide(L)'
;MVALGSDVRNLKIGEMVCALTPGGAYAEFCAAPAKHCLPIPQGLSMQQAAALPETYFTVWSNLMDMGHIREGESLLVHGGSSGIGLTAIQIAKAFGLKVFTTVGNQAKVEACQAAGADVVINYKEQDFEEVVLKVTNKLGVDVILDIVGGSYIQKNLNCLALDGRLLQVAFLEGSKVALDVQAIMRKRLTFTGATMRPRNDDQKAAI
;
A
#
# COMPACT_ATOMS: atom_id res chain seq x y z
N MET A 1 23.70 7.26 12.69
CA MET A 1 23.48 6.79 14.09
C MET A 1 24.47 7.40 15.03
N VAL A 2 24.05 7.77 16.24
CA VAL A 2 24.92 8.42 17.24
C VAL A 2 25.19 7.51 18.45
N ALA A 3 24.34 6.51 18.69
CA ALA A 3 24.52 5.51 19.73
C ALA A 3 23.91 4.17 19.32
N LEU A 4 24.39 3.09 19.91
CA LEU A 4 23.90 1.73 19.71
C LEU A 4 23.66 1.05 21.05
N GLY A 5 22.63 0.21 21.13
CA GLY A 5 22.44 -0.69 22.26
C GLY A 5 23.56 -1.73 22.34
N SER A 6 23.84 -2.24 23.56
CA SER A 6 24.92 -3.19 23.83
C SER A 6 24.88 -4.46 22.97
N ASP A 7 23.70 -4.87 22.53
CA ASP A 7 23.48 -6.13 21.82
C ASP A 7 23.43 -6.00 20.30
N VAL A 8 23.51 -4.75 19.78
CA VAL A 8 23.50 -4.49 18.34
C VAL A 8 24.86 -4.86 17.74
N ARG A 9 24.86 -5.73 16.71
CA ARG A 9 26.08 -6.24 16.05
C ARG A 9 26.15 -5.92 14.56
N ASN A 10 25.00 -5.61 13.95
CA ASN A 10 24.86 -5.44 12.48
C ASN A 10 24.90 -3.97 12.03
N LEU A 11 25.05 -3.02 12.94
CA LEU A 11 25.04 -1.58 12.66
C LEU A 11 26.27 -0.92 13.32
N LYS A 12 26.71 0.23 12.78
CA LYS A 12 27.86 0.99 13.30
C LYS A 12 27.48 2.45 13.60
N ILE A 13 28.14 3.04 14.60
CA ILE A 13 28.05 4.49 14.85
C ILE A 13 28.51 5.23 13.59
N GLY A 14 27.79 6.27 13.20
CA GLY A 14 28.04 7.06 11.99
C GLY A 14 27.29 6.53 10.75
N GLU A 15 26.76 5.30 10.74
CA GLU A 15 25.95 4.85 9.62
C GLU A 15 24.69 5.70 9.45
N MET A 16 24.35 5.97 8.19
CA MET A 16 23.11 6.64 7.80
C MET A 16 22.04 5.59 7.53
N VAL A 17 20.92 5.66 8.28
CA VAL A 17 19.81 4.71 8.17
C VAL A 17 18.47 5.44 8.14
N CYS A 18 17.47 4.80 7.58
CA CYS A 18 16.06 5.11 7.84
C CYS A 18 15.42 3.96 8.64
N ALA A 19 14.40 4.25 9.43
CA ALA A 19 13.80 3.25 10.29
C ALA A 19 12.30 3.49 10.53
N LEU A 20 11.54 2.41 10.66
CA LEU A 20 10.20 2.49 11.19
C LEU A 20 10.27 2.60 12.72
N THR A 21 9.87 3.75 13.27
CA THR A 21 9.92 4.01 14.70
C THR A 21 8.55 3.84 15.34
N PRO A 22 8.47 3.41 16.62
CA PRO A 22 7.18 3.33 17.33
C PRO A 22 6.60 4.71 17.68
N GLY A 23 7.36 5.77 17.50
CA GLY A 23 7.04 7.17 17.82
C GLY A 23 8.30 7.93 18.25
N GLY A 24 8.13 9.15 18.76
CA GLY A 24 9.23 9.97 19.29
C GLY A 24 10.14 10.62 18.26
N ALA A 25 9.78 10.60 16.97
CA ALA A 25 10.60 11.16 15.89
C ALA A 25 10.51 12.69 15.72
N TYR A 26 9.63 13.37 16.46
CA TYR A 26 9.62 14.84 16.56
C TYR A 26 10.64 15.31 17.61
N ALA A 27 11.90 14.92 17.43
CA ALA A 27 13.00 15.20 18.36
C ALA A 27 14.33 15.17 17.59
N GLU A 28 15.38 15.77 18.18
CA GLU A 28 16.75 15.72 17.62
C GLU A 28 17.33 14.30 17.64
N PHE A 29 16.90 13.48 18.59
CA PHE A 29 17.27 12.07 18.71
C PHE A 29 16.04 11.20 18.96
N CYS A 30 16.04 10.04 18.32
CA CYS A 30 14.96 9.08 18.42
C CYS A 30 15.56 7.66 18.53
N ALA A 31 14.99 6.84 19.39
CA ALA A 31 15.36 5.44 19.49
C ALA A 31 14.52 4.60 18.51
N ALA A 32 15.18 3.73 17.76
CA ALA A 32 14.53 2.78 16.88
C ALA A 32 15.07 1.36 17.14
N PRO A 33 14.23 0.32 17.02
CA PRO A 33 14.73 -1.06 17.05
C PRO A 33 15.75 -1.28 15.93
N ALA A 34 16.90 -1.85 16.25
CA ALA A 34 17.97 -2.08 15.27
C ALA A 34 17.51 -2.93 14.09
N LYS A 35 16.58 -3.85 14.31
CA LYS A 35 15.97 -4.70 13.27
C LYS A 35 15.10 -3.93 12.26
N HIS A 36 14.63 -2.71 12.60
CA HIS A 36 13.83 -1.86 11.73
C HIS A 36 14.67 -0.82 10.97
N CYS A 37 15.99 -0.80 11.20
CA CYS A 37 16.89 0.12 10.53
C CYS A 37 17.31 -0.44 9.18
N LEU A 38 17.04 0.33 8.13
CA LEU A 38 17.43 0.02 6.76
C LEU A 38 18.51 0.98 6.28
N PRO A 39 19.45 0.53 5.45
CA PRO A 39 20.39 1.43 4.81
C PRO A 39 19.64 2.43 3.93
N ILE A 40 20.15 3.65 3.85
CA ILE A 40 19.59 4.63 2.91
C ILE A 40 19.88 4.17 1.48
N PRO A 41 18.86 4.06 0.62
CA PRO A 41 19.05 3.71 -0.77
C PRO A 41 19.97 4.70 -1.48
N GLN A 42 20.84 4.20 -2.34
CA GLN A 42 21.77 5.03 -3.10
C GLN A 42 21.02 6.09 -3.91
N GLY A 43 21.49 7.33 -3.84
CA GLY A 43 20.92 8.46 -4.56
C GLY A 43 19.81 9.20 -3.80
N LEU A 44 19.37 8.71 -2.64
CA LEU A 44 18.39 9.42 -1.81
C LEU A 44 19.06 10.27 -0.74
N SER A 45 18.51 11.47 -0.50
CA SER A 45 18.85 12.28 0.66
C SER A 45 18.27 11.68 1.94
N MET A 46 18.74 12.13 3.11
CA MET A 46 18.18 11.74 4.43
C MET A 46 16.70 12.05 4.54
N GLN A 47 16.26 13.21 4.02
CA GLN A 47 14.86 13.62 4.03
C GLN A 47 13.99 12.70 3.16
N GLN A 48 14.47 12.34 1.97
CA GLN A 48 13.77 11.40 1.09
C GLN A 48 13.70 9.99 1.72
N ALA A 49 14.80 9.51 2.29
CA ALA A 49 14.85 8.21 2.94
C ALA A 49 13.93 8.14 4.18
N ALA A 50 13.78 9.23 4.92
CA ALA A 50 12.88 9.29 6.08
C ALA A 50 11.39 9.08 5.71
N ALA A 51 11.01 9.34 4.46
CA ALA A 51 9.65 9.13 3.97
C ALA A 51 9.33 7.66 3.60
N LEU A 52 10.35 6.80 3.50
CA LEU A 52 10.15 5.42 3.02
C LEU A 52 9.49 4.49 4.05
N PRO A 53 9.95 4.39 5.32
CA PRO A 53 9.57 3.28 6.18
C PRO A 53 8.06 3.15 6.40
N GLU A 54 7.36 4.24 6.69
CA GLU A 54 5.91 4.20 6.98
C GLU A 54 5.10 3.64 5.81
N THR A 55 5.36 4.12 4.60
CA THR A 55 4.59 3.75 3.42
C THR A 55 5.05 2.42 2.85
N TYR A 56 6.36 2.16 2.77
CA TYR A 56 6.89 0.94 2.17
C TYR A 56 6.62 -0.29 3.03
N PHE A 57 6.80 -0.24 4.36
CA PHE A 57 6.43 -1.35 5.24
C PHE A 57 4.95 -1.66 5.15
N THR A 58 4.09 -0.64 5.11
CA THR A 58 2.65 -0.83 4.99
C THR A 58 2.26 -1.47 3.66
N VAL A 59 2.76 -0.92 2.55
CA VAL A 59 2.40 -1.42 1.21
C VAL A 59 3.01 -2.79 0.97
N TRP A 60 4.28 -2.99 1.34
CA TRP A 60 4.96 -4.28 1.18
C TRP A 60 4.22 -5.39 1.90
N SER A 61 3.95 -5.22 3.19
CA SER A 61 3.25 -6.23 3.97
C SER A 61 1.84 -6.54 3.45
N ASN A 62 1.15 -5.56 2.88
CA ASN A 62 -0.16 -5.81 2.29
C ASN A 62 -0.05 -6.47 0.91
N LEU A 63 0.77 -5.97 0.00
CA LEU A 63 0.86 -6.50 -1.35
C LEU A 63 1.61 -7.84 -1.42
N MET A 64 2.75 -7.96 -0.70
CA MET A 64 3.59 -9.15 -0.77
C MET A 64 3.14 -10.23 0.21
N ASP A 65 3.05 -9.91 1.53
CA ASP A 65 2.80 -10.94 2.55
C ASP A 65 1.34 -11.41 2.57
N MET A 66 0.39 -10.50 2.32
CA MET A 66 -1.04 -10.82 2.39
C MET A 66 -1.69 -10.95 1.02
N GLY A 67 -1.32 -10.11 0.08
CA GLY A 67 -1.85 -10.09 -1.28
C GLY A 67 -1.20 -11.11 -2.19
N HIS A 68 0.04 -11.54 -1.87
CA HIS A 68 0.82 -12.47 -2.68
C HIS A 68 0.78 -12.10 -4.17
N ILE A 69 1.05 -10.80 -4.47
CA ILE A 69 1.01 -10.30 -5.84
C ILE A 69 1.98 -11.06 -6.74
N ARG A 70 1.59 -11.22 -8.01
CA ARG A 70 2.37 -11.94 -9.01
C ARG A 70 2.53 -11.09 -10.26
N GLU A 71 3.62 -11.29 -10.97
CA GLU A 71 3.85 -10.67 -12.27
C GLU A 71 2.67 -10.95 -13.23
N GLY A 72 2.25 -9.92 -13.96
CA GLY A 72 1.13 -9.99 -14.91
C GLY A 72 -0.25 -9.79 -14.28
N GLU A 73 -0.38 -9.76 -12.95
CA GLU A 73 -1.64 -9.42 -12.29
C GLU A 73 -1.98 -7.93 -12.40
N SER A 74 -3.21 -7.60 -12.05
CA SER A 74 -3.72 -6.23 -12.01
C SER A 74 -4.02 -5.80 -10.58
N LEU A 75 -3.64 -4.56 -10.25
CA LEU A 75 -3.85 -3.93 -8.95
C LEU A 75 -4.72 -2.67 -9.10
N LEU A 76 -5.77 -2.56 -8.31
CA LEU A 76 -6.49 -1.30 -8.09
C LEU A 76 -6.09 -0.71 -6.75
N VAL A 77 -5.64 0.56 -6.75
CA VAL A 77 -5.27 1.29 -5.53
C VAL A 77 -6.21 2.47 -5.34
N HIS A 78 -6.94 2.51 -4.24
CA HIS A 78 -7.72 3.70 -3.89
C HIS A 78 -6.85 4.77 -3.25
N GLY A 79 -7.06 6.05 -3.66
CA GLY A 79 -6.27 7.17 -3.17
C GLY A 79 -4.84 7.19 -3.72
N GLY A 80 -4.67 6.98 -5.03
CA GLY A 80 -3.38 6.82 -5.71
C GLY A 80 -2.34 7.90 -5.49
N SER A 81 -2.74 9.13 -5.23
CA SER A 81 -1.82 10.26 -4.97
C SER A 81 -1.41 10.39 -3.49
N SER A 82 -1.88 9.52 -2.60
CA SER A 82 -1.39 9.45 -1.22
C SER A 82 -0.01 8.82 -1.13
N GLY A 83 0.66 8.93 0.01
CA GLY A 83 1.93 8.24 0.23
C GLY A 83 1.80 6.72 0.03
N ILE A 84 0.73 6.11 0.55
CA ILE A 84 0.41 4.69 0.32
C ILE A 84 0.16 4.42 -1.16
N GLY A 85 -0.64 5.27 -1.83
CA GLY A 85 -1.00 5.10 -3.24
C GLY A 85 0.20 5.16 -4.17
N LEU A 86 1.04 6.20 -4.05
CA LEU A 86 2.23 6.35 -4.88
C LEU A 86 3.22 5.19 -4.65
N THR A 87 3.43 4.79 -3.39
CA THR A 87 4.28 3.64 -3.06
C THR A 87 3.73 2.35 -3.68
N ALA A 88 2.40 2.12 -3.60
CA ALA A 88 1.77 0.94 -4.19
C ALA A 88 1.89 0.91 -5.72
N ILE A 89 1.72 2.05 -6.38
CA ILE A 89 1.92 2.18 -7.83
C ILE A 89 3.36 1.81 -8.20
N GLN A 90 4.35 2.38 -7.51
CA GLN A 90 5.78 2.13 -7.79
C GLN A 90 6.16 0.66 -7.57
N ILE A 91 5.75 0.06 -6.44
CA ILE A 91 6.01 -1.36 -6.17
C ILE A 91 5.33 -2.23 -7.22
N ALA A 92 4.05 -2.02 -7.49
CA ALA A 92 3.30 -2.82 -8.45
C ALA A 92 3.92 -2.75 -9.87
N LYS A 93 4.34 -1.56 -10.32
CA LYS A 93 5.03 -1.40 -11.60
C LYS A 93 6.38 -2.11 -11.62
N ALA A 94 7.15 -2.07 -10.53
CA ALA A 94 8.42 -2.78 -10.43
C ALA A 94 8.25 -4.32 -10.50
N PHE A 95 7.09 -4.83 -10.08
CA PHE A 95 6.73 -6.25 -10.17
C PHE A 95 5.89 -6.62 -11.40
N GLY A 96 5.79 -5.73 -12.39
CA GLY A 96 5.14 -6.02 -13.67
C GLY A 96 3.62 -6.06 -13.65
N LEU A 97 2.97 -5.43 -12.67
CA LEU A 97 1.51 -5.38 -12.59
C LEU A 97 0.92 -4.29 -13.49
N LYS A 98 -0.32 -4.51 -13.94
CA LYS A 98 -1.17 -3.45 -14.50
C LYS A 98 -1.84 -2.68 -13.36
N VAL A 99 -1.66 -1.36 -13.30
CA VAL A 99 -2.10 -0.55 -12.16
C VAL A 99 -3.27 0.36 -12.53
N PHE A 100 -4.37 0.18 -11.82
CA PHE A 100 -5.52 1.07 -11.77
C PHE A 100 -5.46 1.89 -10.48
N THR A 101 -5.91 3.14 -10.51
CA THR A 101 -6.01 3.93 -9.29
C THR A 101 -7.13 4.95 -9.33
N THR A 102 -7.64 5.35 -8.16
CA THR A 102 -8.66 6.39 -8.02
C THR A 102 -8.09 7.63 -7.37
N VAL A 103 -8.47 8.79 -7.86
CA VAL A 103 -8.09 10.12 -7.37
C VAL A 103 -9.23 11.12 -7.50
N GLY A 104 -9.14 12.29 -6.87
CA GLY A 104 -10.25 13.24 -6.80
C GLY A 104 -10.08 14.55 -7.58
N ASN A 105 -9.04 14.70 -8.39
CA ASN A 105 -8.86 15.87 -9.28
C ASN A 105 -7.78 15.64 -10.33
N GLN A 106 -7.71 16.52 -11.33
CA GLN A 106 -6.82 16.40 -12.49
C GLN A 106 -5.32 16.42 -12.13
N ALA A 107 -4.89 17.30 -11.22
CA ALA A 107 -3.47 17.34 -10.81
C ALA A 107 -3.01 16.00 -10.18
N LYS A 108 -3.91 15.32 -9.46
CA LYS A 108 -3.64 13.98 -8.91
C LYS A 108 -3.64 12.90 -9.98
N VAL A 109 -4.44 13.05 -11.05
CA VAL A 109 -4.38 12.16 -12.23
C VAL A 109 -2.99 12.21 -12.83
N GLU A 110 -2.47 13.40 -13.10
CA GLU A 110 -1.15 13.60 -13.69
C GLU A 110 -0.03 13.03 -12.81
N ALA A 111 -0.11 13.25 -11.49
CA ALA A 111 0.86 12.68 -10.54
C ALA A 111 0.87 11.14 -10.55
N CYS A 112 -0.29 10.51 -10.59
CA CYS A 112 -0.36 9.04 -10.64
C CYS A 112 0.10 8.47 -11.99
N GLN A 113 -0.20 9.15 -13.09
CA GLN A 113 0.31 8.80 -14.41
C GLN A 113 1.84 8.89 -14.46
N ALA A 114 2.41 9.98 -13.93
CA ALA A 114 3.85 10.15 -13.82
C ALA A 114 4.52 9.08 -12.94
N ALA A 115 3.81 8.55 -11.92
CA ALA A 115 4.27 7.44 -11.10
C ALA A 115 4.16 6.08 -11.79
N GLY A 116 3.52 5.99 -12.97
CA GLY A 116 3.41 4.78 -13.79
C GLY A 116 2.05 4.07 -13.73
N ALA A 117 1.00 4.66 -13.15
CA ALA A 117 -0.33 4.06 -13.18
C ALA A 117 -0.86 3.98 -14.63
N ASP A 118 -1.38 2.80 -15.02
CA ASP A 118 -1.88 2.54 -16.39
C ASP A 118 -3.28 3.12 -16.61
N VAL A 119 -4.12 3.11 -15.56
CA VAL A 119 -5.49 3.64 -15.61
C VAL A 119 -5.74 4.49 -14.36
N VAL A 120 -5.97 5.79 -14.54
CA VAL A 120 -6.27 6.70 -13.42
C VAL A 120 -7.70 7.19 -13.55
N ILE A 121 -8.48 7.00 -12.51
CA ILE A 121 -9.92 7.25 -12.46
C ILE A 121 -10.19 8.44 -11.54
N ASN A 122 -10.75 9.52 -12.05
CA ASN A 122 -11.26 10.61 -11.24
C ASN A 122 -12.64 10.22 -10.70
N TYR A 123 -12.72 9.79 -9.44
CA TYR A 123 -13.95 9.30 -8.83
C TYR A 123 -15.05 10.38 -8.67
N LYS A 124 -14.75 11.64 -8.90
CA LYS A 124 -15.74 12.72 -8.95
C LYS A 124 -16.47 12.81 -10.28
N GLU A 125 -15.91 12.24 -11.33
CA GLU A 125 -16.40 12.33 -12.71
C GLU A 125 -16.82 10.96 -13.25
N GLN A 126 -16.27 9.88 -12.68
CA GLN A 126 -16.44 8.52 -13.19
C GLN A 126 -16.72 7.54 -12.05
N ASP A 127 -17.56 6.56 -12.31
CA ASP A 127 -17.71 5.40 -11.42
C ASP A 127 -16.57 4.42 -11.64
N PHE A 128 -15.77 4.18 -10.61
CA PHE A 128 -14.59 3.31 -10.75
C PHE A 128 -14.95 1.85 -11.04
N GLU A 129 -16.11 1.37 -10.54
CA GLU A 129 -16.58 0.00 -10.83
C GLU A 129 -16.85 -0.15 -12.33
N GLU A 130 -17.58 0.79 -12.93
CA GLU A 130 -17.88 0.78 -14.36
C GLU A 130 -16.59 0.85 -15.21
N VAL A 131 -15.65 1.74 -14.84
CA VAL A 131 -14.38 1.90 -15.57
C VAL A 131 -13.55 0.62 -15.49
N VAL A 132 -13.35 0.06 -14.28
CA VAL A 132 -12.59 -1.17 -14.09
C VAL A 132 -13.20 -2.32 -14.89
N LEU A 133 -14.50 -2.56 -14.76
CA LEU A 133 -15.17 -3.64 -15.46
C LEU A 133 -15.13 -3.46 -16.98
N LYS A 134 -15.22 -2.23 -17.48
CA LYS A 134 -15.08 -1.92 -18.91
C LYS A 134 -13.67 -2.22 -19.42
N VAL A 135 -12.63 -1.74 -18.74
CA VAL A 135 -11.22 -1.89 -19.16
C VAL A 135 -10.74 -3.33 -19.05
N THR A 136 -11.30 -4.10 -18.13
CA THR A 136 -10.97 -5.53 -17.92
C THR A 136 -11.90 -6.48 -18.67
N ASN A 137 -12.77 -6.00 -19.56
CA ASN A 137 -13.79 -6.81 -20.24
C ASN A 137 -14.63 -7.65 -19.27
N LYS A 138 -15.03 -7.05 -18.14
CA LYS A 138 -15.79 -7.65 -17.02
C LYS A 138 -15.05 -8.75 -16.24
N LEU A 139 -13.77 -8.96 -16.47
CA LEU A 139 -12.97 -9.93 -15.69
C LEU A 139 -12.66 -9.41 -14.28
N GLY A 140 -12.54 -8.08 -14.11
CA GLY A 140 -12.14 -7.47 -12.87
C GLY A 140 -10.63 -7.40 -12.69
N VAL A 141 -10.17 -6.96 -11.50
CA VAL A 141 -8.77 -6.86 -11.10
C VAL A 141 -8.41 -7.94 -10.09
N ASP A 142 -7.16 -8.36 -10.05
CA ASP A 142 -6.70 -9.45 -9.19
C ASP A 142 -6.55 -9.02 -7.73
N VAL A 143 -6.09 -7.79 -7.49
CA VAL A 143 -5.84 -7.26 -6.15
C VAL A 143 -6.42 -5.85 -6.03
N ILE A 144 -6.99 -5.55 -4.89
CA ILE A 144 -7.42 -4.18 -4.53
C ILE A 144 -6.77 -3.80 -3.21
N LEU A 145 -6.08 -2.65 -3.17
CA LEU A 145 -5.58 -2.02 -1.96
C LEU A 145 -6.50 -0.85 -1.59
N ASP A 146 -7.22 -0.99 -0.48
CA ASP A 146 -8.25 -0.04 -0.08
C ASP A 146 -7.90 0.69 1.22
N ILE A 147 -7.89 2.03 1.15
CA ILE A 147 -7.77 2.94 2.29
C ILE A 147 -9.07 3.68 2.60
N VAL A 148 -10.10 3.49 1.77
CA VAL A 148 -11.36 4.26 1.83
C VAL A 148 -12.40 3.55 2.68
N GLY A 149 -12.67 2.29 2.41
CA GLY A 149 -13.73 1.55 3.10
C GLY A 149 -15.12 2.04 2.72
N GLY A 150 -16.07 2.01 3.67
CA GLY A 150 -17.41 2.52 3.48
C GLY A 150 -18.13 1.93 2.25
N SER A 151 -18.70 2.80 1.44
CA SER A 151 -19.43 2.43 0.21
C SER A 151 -18.56 1.75 -0.86
N TYR A 152 -17.25 1.93 -0.79
CA TYR A 152 -16.30 1.33 -1.73
C TYR A 152 -16.21 -0.19 -1.60
N ILE A 153 -16.43 -0.75 -0.40
CA ILE A 153 -16.22 -2.19 -0.16
C ILE A 153 -17.08 -3.06 -1.08
N GLN A 154 -18.38 -2.73 -1.24
CA GLN A 154 -19.24 -3.50 -2.13
C GLN A 154 -18.79 -3.41 -3.60
N LYS A 155 -18.45 -2.20 -4.05
CA LYS A 155 -17.94 -1.99 -5.41
C LYS A 155 -16.61 -2.72 -5.63
N ASN A 156 -15.73 -2.75 -4.61
CA ASN A 156 -14.49 -3.51 -4.65
C ASN A 156 -14.74 -5.01 -4.86
N LEU A 157 -15.68 -5.60 -4.11
CA LEU A 157 -16.05 -7.01 -4.31
C LEU A 157 -16.59 -7.28 -5.73
N ASN A 158 -17.34 -6.32 -6.30
CA ASN A 158 -17.83 -6.42 -7.67
C ASN A 158 -16.70 -6.33 -8.71
N CYS A 159 -15.69 -5.48 -8.45
CA CYS A 159 -14.55 -5.26 -9.34
C CYS A 159 -13.47 -6.34 -9.28
N LEU A 160 -13.43 -7.18 -8.25
CA LEU A 160 -12.44 -8.25 -8.17
C LEU A 160 -12.68 -9.35 -9.20
N ALA A 161 -11.60 -9.87 -9.73
CA ALA A 161 -11.56 -11.06 -10.57
C ALA A 161 -11.81 -12.34 -9.75
N LEU A 162 -11.86 -13.48 -10.42
CA LEU A 162 -11.88 -14.80 -9.77
C LEU A 162 -10.60 -14.99 -8.94
N ASP A 163 -10.74 -15.49 -7.72
CA ASP A 163 -9.64 -15.63 -6.73
C ASP A 163 -9.01 -14.28 -6.31
N GLY A 164 -9.72 -13.18 -6.54
CA GLY A 164 -9.26 -11.84 -6.22
C GLY A 164 -9.10 -11.57 -4.73
N ARG A 165 -8.26 -10.58 -4.39
CA ARG A 165 -7.92 -10.24 -3.00
C ARG A 165 -8.22 -8.76 -2.74
N LEU A 166 -9.04 -8.47 -1.71
CA LEU A 166 -9.26 -7.12 -1.16
C LEU A 166 -8.42 -6.95 0.09
N LEU A 167 -7.51 -6.00 0.07
CA LEU A 167 -6.56 -5.68 1.13
C LEU A 167 -6.97 -4.35 1.78
N GLN A 168 -7.55 -4.41 2.97
CA GLN A 168 -8.01 -3.23 3.68
C GLN A 168 -6.90 -2.66 4.59
N VAL A 169 -6.55 -1.41 4.36
CA VAL A 169 -5.48 -0.71 5.11
C VAL A 169 -6.05 0.37 6.03
N ALA A 170 -7.11 1.07 5.61
CA ALA A 170 -7.76 2.11 6.40
C ALA A 170 -9.24 2.23 6.03
N PHE A 171 -9.99 3.08 6.74
CA PHE A 171 -11.44 3.27 6.60
C PHE A 171 -11.79 4.76 6.62
N LEU A 172 -11.39 5.51 5.61
CA LEU A 172 -11.64 6.96 5.55
C LEU A 172 -13.14 7.30 5.49
N GLU A 173 -13.96 6.42 4.89
CA GLU A 173 -15.44 6.53 4.84
C GLU A 173 -16.15 5.63 5.87
N GLY A 174 -15.40 5.06 6.81
CA GLY A 174 -15.95 4.22 7.88
C GLY A 174 -15.85 2.72 7.59
N SER A 175 -15.99 1.95 8.68
CA SER A 175 -15.77 0.50 8.69
C SER A 175 -17.05 -0.33 8.81
N LYS A 176 -18.20 0.31 9.01
CA LYS A 176 -19.49 -0.39 9.17
C LYS A 176 -20.28 -0.28 7.88
N VAL A 177 -20.50 -1.41 7.21
CA VAL A 177 -21.18 -1.49 5.92
C VAL A 177 -22.10 -2.70 5.86
N ALA A 178 -23.20 -2.59 5.11
CA ALA A 178 -24.01 -3.73 4.70
C ALA A 178 -23.45 -4.26 3.37
N LEU A 179 -23.19 -5.56 3.26
CA LEU A 179 -22.56 -6.18 2.08
C LEU A 179 -23.44 -7.31 1.54
N ASP A 180 -23.52 -7.41 0.20
CA ASP A 180 -23.88 -8.65 -0.46
C ASP A 180 -22.61 -9.51 -0.59
N VAL A 181 -22.52 -10.50 0.29
CA VAL A 181 -21.36 -11.41 0.34
C VAL A 181 -21.38 -12.51 -0.73
N GLN A 182 -22.41 -12.56 -1.58
CA GLN A 182 -22.53 -13.57 -2.63
C GLN A 182 -21.35 -13.54 -3.58
N ALA A 183 -20.80 -12.32 -3.85
CA ALA A 183 -19.60 -12.16 -4.68
C ALA A 183 -18.39 -12.90 -4.10
N ILE A 184 -18.22 -12.90 -2.77
CA ILE A 184 -17.10 -13.59 -2.09
C ILE A 184 -17.15 -15.08 -2.40
N MET A 185 -18.33 -15.70 -2.25
CA MET A 185 -18.52 -17.14 -2.53
C MET A 185 -18.34 -17.45 -4.03
N ARG A 186 -19.00 -16.68 -4.92
CA ARG A 186 -18.99 -16.95 -6.36
C ARG A 186 -17.61 -16.82 -6.99
N LYS A 187 -16.82 -15.87 -6.53
CA LYS A 187 -15.50 -15.56 -7.10
C LYS A 187 -14.35 -16.10 -6.21
N ARG A 188 -14.63 -16.80 -5.12
CA ARG A 188 -13.64 -17.32 -4.16
C ARG A 188 -12.70 -16.22 -3.65
N LEU A 189 -13.28 -15.05 -3.28
CA LEU A 189 -12.50 -13.88 -2.90
C LEU A 189 -11.87 -14.04 -1.52
N THR A 190 -10.71 -13.42 -1.35
CA THR A 190 -10.11 -13.17 -0.05
C THR A 190 -10.36 -11.71 0.34
N PHE A 191 -10.98 -11.48 1.49
CA PHE A 191 -11.07 -10.16 2.11
C PHE A 191 -10.26 -10.17 3.39
N THR A 192 -9.19 -9.42 3.41
CA THR A 192 -8.26 -9.33 4.54
C THR A 192 -7.76 -7.90 4.72
N GLY A 193 -6.96 -7.66 5.74
CA GLY A 193 -6.37 -6.36 5.98
C GLY A 193 -5.32 -6.43 7.08
N ALA A 194 -4.45 -5.42 7.12
CA ALA A 194 -3.42 -5.32 8.13
C ALA A 194 -3.26 -3.90 8.63
N THR A 195 -2.89 -3.81 9.89
CA THR A 195 -2.36 -2.57 10.47
C THR A 195 -0.94 -2.80 10.96
N MET A 196 -0.05 -1.84 10.70
CA MET A 196 1.36 -1.95 11.05
C MET A 196 1.62 -1.67 12.55
N ARG A 197 0.88 -0.73 13.13
CA ARG A 197 1.17 -0.22 14.47
C ARG A 197 1.19 -1.29 15.58
N PRO A 198 0.22 -2.21 15.69
CA PRO A 198 0.20 -3.23 16.75
C PRO A 198 1.14 -4.41 16.53
N ARG A 199 1.79 -4.51 15.36
CA ARG A 199 2.78 -5.59 15.11
C ARG A 199 3.96 -5.44 16.06
N ASN A 200 4.44 -6.55 16.59
CA ASN A 200 5.67 -6.56 17.41
C ASN A 200 6.92 -6.33 16.54
N ASP A 201 8.07 -6.16 17.20
CA ASP A 201 9.33 -5.83 16.52
C ASP A 201 9.79 -6.94 15.56
N ASP A 202 9.59 -8.21 15.90
CA ASP A 202 9.98 -9.32 15.03
C ASP A 202 9.08 -9.40 13.77
N GLN A 203 7.78 -9.14 13.93
CA GLN A 203 6.85 -9.07 12.81
C GLN A 203 7.14 -7.91 11.85
N LYS A 204 7.61 -6.78 12.39
CA LYS A 204 8.03 -5.63 11.57
C LYS A 204 9.39 -5.87 10.91
N ALA A 205 10.28 -6.56 11.59
CA ALA A 205 11.60 -6.89 11.07
C ALA A 205 11.59 -7.98 9.96
N ALA A 206 10.49 -8.72 9.86
CA ALA A 206 10.29 -9.73 8.81
C ALA A 206 9.77 -9.16 7.48
N ILE A 207 9.37 -7.88 7.47
CA ILE A 207 8.95 -7.15 6.27
C ILE A 207 10.17 -6.61 5.51
#